data_6e1cc1f49a20fcf65c9f029b514bde17
#
_entry.id   6e1cc1f49a20fcf65c9f029b514bde17
#
_cell.length_a   1.000
_cell.length_b   1.000
_cell.length_c   1.000
_cell.angle_alpha   90.00
_cell.angle_beta   90.00
_cell.angle_gamma   90.00
#
_symmetry.space_group_name_H-M   'P 1'
#
loop_
_entity.id
_entity.type
_entity.pdbx_description
1 polymer ?
#
loop_
_entity_poly.entity_id
_entity_poly.type
_entity_poly.pdbx_seq_one_letter_code
_entity_poly.pdbx_strand_id
1 'polypeptide(L)'
;MKDILNAHGCEFTEINSLEEAIPQLDVLYMTRIQRERFSSIEEYEKQKDVYRLDRAKMLKAKSDLIVLHPLPRVDEIAIEVDNDPRAMYFKQAKYGMYVRMALILTVMKNKYPSELLVGNVHNGIKCTNKNCITHKEEYLPKSFRGNGDTLECEYCDERILNQH
;
A
#
# COMPACT_ATOMS: atom_id res chain seq x y z
N MET A 1 14.07 3.62 11.59
CA MET A 1 13.43 2.37 12.09
C MET A 1 13.98 1.97 13.45
N LYS A 2 15.31 1.76 13.62
CA LYS A 2 15.94 1.41 14.91
C LYS A 2 15.56 2.38 16.04
N ASP A 3 15.64 3.68 15.78
CA ASP A 3 15.30 4.71 16.76
C ASP A 3 13.85 4.61 17.24
N ILE A 4 12.93 4.25 16.34
CA ILE A 4 11.52 4.05 16.66
C ILE A 4 11.36 2.81 17.55
N LEU A 5 12.00 1.69 17.20
CA LEU A 5 11.95 0.46 17.99
C LEU A 5 12.50 0.69 19.40
N ASN A 6 13.65 1.35 19.49
CA ASN A 6 14.29 1.69 20.78
C ASN A 6 13.40 2.62 21.63
N ALA A 7 12.77 3.63 21.01
CA ALA A 7 11.89 4.56 21.70
C ALA A 7 10.63 3.87 22.28
N HIS A 8 10.19 2.76 21.67
CA HIS A 8 9.06 1.95 22.12
C HIS A 8 9.48 0.75 22.98
N GLY A 9 10.77 0.59 23.30
CA GLY A 9 11.27 -0.53 24.09
C GLY A 9 11.13 -1.89 23.39
N CYS A 10 11.05 -1.90 22.06
CA CYS A 10 10.95 -3.14 21.28
C CYS A 10 12.35 -3.74 21.08
N GLU A 11 12.51 -4.99 21.51
CA GLU A 11 13.73 -5.75 21.21
C GLU A 11 13.81 -6.09 19.72
N PHE A 12 14.98 -5.94 19.14
CA PHE A 12 15.29 -6.39 17.78
C PHE A 12 16.71 -6.90 17.66
N THR A 13 16.92 -7.79 16.71
CA THR A 13 18.24 -8.36 16.42
C THR A 13 18.56 -8.16 14.94
N GLU A 14 19.77 -7.72 14.62
CA GLU A 14 20.27 -7.65 13.25
C GLU A 14 21.07 -8.90 12.94
N ILE A 15 20.68 -9.60 11.87
CA ILE A 15 21.34 -10.82 11.39
C ILE A 15 21.71 -10.58 9.93
N ASN A 16 22.97 -10.86 9.58
CA ASN A 16 23.48 -10.66 8.22
C ASN A 16 23.34 -11.91 7.33
N SER A 17 22.89 -13.02 7.87
CA SER A 17 22.71 -14.27 7.16
C SER A 17 21.26 -14.73 7.22
N LEU A 18 20.62 -14.84 6.05
CA LEU A 18 19.27 -15.40 5.95
C LEU A 18 19.24 -16.87 6.40
N GLU A 19 20.30 -17.62 6.16
CA GLU A 19 20.40 -19.03 6.56
C GLU A 19 20.43 -19.23 8.07
N GLU A 20 21.03 -18.29 8.82
CA GLU A 20 21.06 -18.31 10.28
C GLU A 20 19.72 -17.91 10.88
N ALA A 21 19.01 -17.01 10.23
CA ALA A 21 17.73 -16.49 10.70
C ALA A 21 16.58 -17.48 10.47
N ILE A 22 16.51 -18.09 9.29
CA ILE A 22 15.37 -18.90 8.81
C ILE A 22 14.86 -19.94 9.82
N PRO A 23 15.69 -20.73 10.53
CA PRO A 23 15.21 -21.74 11.46
C PRO A 23 14.44 -21.17 12.67
N GLN A 24 14.61 -19.89 12.94
CA GLN A 24 14.00 -19.23 14.11
C GLN A 24 12.75 -18.43 13.75
N LEU A 25 12.51 -18.16 12.46
CA LEU A 25 11.45 -17.27 12.01
C LEU A 25 10.08 -17.95 12.01
N ASP A 26 9.07 -17.23 12.46
CA ASP A 26 7.66 -17.55 12.27
C ASP A 26 7.11 -16.86 11.01
N VAL A 27 7.62 -15.66 10.70
CA VAL A 27 7.27 -14.91 9.50
C VAL A 27 8.54 -14.38 8.83
N LEU A 28 8.68 -14.66 7.54
CA LEU A 28 9.72 -14.10 6.69
C LEU A 28 9.09 -13.14 5.69
N TYR A 29 9.31 -11.83 5.88
CA TYR A 29 8.88 -10.82 4.93
C TYR A 29 10.04 -10.46 4.00
N MET A 30 10.09 -11.07 2.83
CA MET A 30 11.10 -10.79 1.81
C MET A 30 10.80 -9.48 1.10
N THR A 31 11.84 -8.73 0.77
CA THR A 31 11.75 -7.51 -0.04
C THR A 31 12.81 -7.53 -1.13
N ARG A 32 12.55 -6.81 -2.21
CA ARG A 32 13.52 -6.66 -3.30
C ARG A 32 14.75 -5.89 -2.82
N ILE A 33 15.94 -6.38 -3.20
CA ILE A 33 17.17 -5.62 -3.05
C ILE A 33 17.18 -4.51 -4.09
N GLN A 34 17.27 -3.27 -3.65
CA GLN A 34 17.28 -2.10 -4.52
C GLN A 34 18.67 -1.88 -5.09
N ARG A 35 18.86 -2.25 -6.37
CA ARG A 35 20.14 -2.08 -7.08
C ARG A 35 20.64 -0.64 -7.04
N GLU A 36 19.73 0.31 -7.03
CA GLU A 36 19.99 1.75 -7.03
C GLU A 36 20.74 2.24 -5.77
N ARG A 37 20.78 1.42 -4.73
CA ARG A 37 21.47 1.73 -3.46
C ARG A 37 22.93 1.26 -3.39
N PHE A 38 23.37 0.51 -4.39
CA PHE A 38 24.73 -0.02 -4.41
C PHE A 38 25.67 0.90 -5.22
N SER A 39 26.88 1.07 -4.73
CA SER A 39 27.91 1.90 -5.38
C SER A 39 28.45 1.27 -6.65
N SER A 40 28.38 -0.07 -6.77
CA SER A 40 28.82 -0.83 -7.94
C SER A 40 27.92 -2.03 -8.24
N ILE A 41 27.93 -2.46 -9.51
CA ILE A 41 27.22 -3.66 -9.96
C ILE A 41 27.81 -4.91 -9.30
N GLU A 42 29.11 -4.96 -9.11
CA GLU A 42 29.81 -6.10 -8.51
C GLU A 42 29.41 -6.32 -7.05
N GLU A 43 29.21 -5.24 -6.30
CA GLU A 43 28.71 -5.30 -4.92
C GLU A 43 27.26 -5.82 -4.87
N TYR A 44 26.42 -5.37 -5.77
CA TYR A 44 25.04 -5.86 -5.90
C TYR A 44 24.99 -7.35 -6.22
N GLU A 45 25.77 -7.83 -7.21
CA GLU A 45 25.79 -9.24 -7.62
C GLU A 45 26.27 -10.16 -6.46
N LYS A 46 27.22 -9.74 -5.64
CA LYS A 46 27.67 -10.49 -4.47
C LYS A 46 26.60 -10.62 -3.39
N GLN A 47 25.77 -9.60 -3.21
CA GLN A 47 24.72 -9.62 -2.18
C GLN A 47 23.41 -10.24 -2.66
N LYS A 48 23.13 -10.20 -3.96
CA LYS A 48 21.94 -10.75 -4.57
C LYS A 48 21.71 -12.23 -4.20
N ASP A 49 22.74 -13.04 -4.28
CA ASP A 49 22.65 -14.50 -4.01
C ASP A 49 22.52 -14.83 -2.53
N VAL A 50 23.10 -13.99 -1.67
CA VAL A 50 23.04 -14.17 -0.19
C VAL A 50 21.62 -14.09 0.32
N TYR A 51 20.82 -13.16 -0.21
CA TYR A 51 19.43 -12.93 0.24
C TYR A 51 18.38 -13.67 -0.59
N ARG A 52 18.78 -14.46 -1.57
CA ARG A 52 17.84 -15.24 -2.38
C ARG A 52 17.24 -16.38 -1.55
N LEU A 53 15.91 -16.43 -1.49
CA LEU A 53 15.17 -17.54 -0.90
C LEU A 53 14.98 -18.65 -1.95
N ASP A 54 15.48 -19.83 -1.66
CA ASP A 54 15.39 -21.02 -2.49
C ASP A 54 14.85 -22.23 -1.69
N ARG A 55 14.69 -23.36 -2.36
CA ARG A 55 14.19 -24.59 -1.74
C ARG A 55 15.12 -25.09 -0.63
N ALA A 56 16.42 -24.94 -0.78
CA ALA A 56 17.38 -25.42 0.23
C ALA A 56 17.23 -24.66 1.55
N LYS A 57 17.02 -23.34 1.47
CA LYS A 57 16.73 -22.50 2.65
C LYS A 57 15.37 -22.81 3.23
N MET A 58 14.35 -23.06 2.39
CA MET A 58 13.02 -23.46 2.85
C MET A 58 13.00 -24.80 3.61
N LEU A 59 13.90 -25.73 3.30
CA LEU A 59 14.04 -26.99 4.05
C LEU A 59 14.55 -26.79 5.48
N LYS A 60 15.28 -25.68 5.74
CA LYS A 60 15.79 -25.34 7.08
C LYS A 60 14.76 -24.58 7.92
N ALA A 61 13.70 -24.11 7.29
CA ALA A 61 12.66 -23.29 7.93
C ALA A 61 11.67 -24.14 8.73
N LYS A 62 11.00 -23.52 9.70
CA LYS A 62 9.91 -24.13 10.43
C LYS A 62 8.79 -24.57 9.48
N SER A 63 8.06 -25.63 9.86
CA SER A 63 6.94 -26.17 9.07
C SER A 63 5.77 -25.18 8.92
N ASP A 64 5.64 -24.27 9.86
CA ASP A 64 4.59 -23.25 9.97
C ASP A 64 5.08 -21.85 9.60
N LEU A 65 6.31 -21.69 9.08
CA LEU A 65 6.81 -20.42 8.56
C LEU A 65 5.82 -19.81 7.55
N ILE A 66 5.59 -18.52 7.65
CA ILE A 66 4.83 -17.75 6.66
C ILE A 66 5.77 -16.88 5.84
N VAL A 67 5.85 -17.11 4.53
CA VAL A 67 6.65 -16.29 3.61
C VAL A 67 5.78 -15.25 2.93
N LEU A 68 6.14 -13.98 3.11
CA LEU A 68 5.47 -12.81 2.55
C LEU A 68 6.41 -12.05 1.60
N HIS A 69 5.83 -11.36 0.61
CA HIS A 69 6.54 -10.49 -0.33
C HIS A 69 5.56 -9.47 -0.94
N PRO A 70 5.94 -8.18 -1.08
CA PRO A 70 5.02 -7.16 -1.60
C PRO A 70 4.72 -7.29 -3.10
N LEU A 71 5.46 -8.15 -3.83
CA LEU A 71 5.39 -8.30 -5.29
C LEU A 71 5.42 -6.93 -6.07
N PRO A 72 5.90 -6.89 -7.31
CA PRO A 72 6.51 -8.02 -8.05
C PRO A 72 7.90 -8.39 -7.54
N ARG A 73 8.24 -9.66 -7.61
CA ARG A 73 9.60 -10.14 -7.34
C ARG A 73 10.43 -10.13 -8.63
N VAL A 74 11.75 -10.15 -8.45
CA VAL A 74 12.74 -10.34 -9.54
C VAL A 74 13.45 -11.68 -9.31
N ASP A 75 14.49 -11.70 -8.48
CA ASP A 75 15.33 -12.88 -8.24
C ASP A 75 15.36 -13.32 -6.77
N GLU A 76 14.82 -12.50 -5.87
CA GLU A 76 14.93 -12.68 -4.42
C GLU A 76 14.17 -13.89 -3.88
N ILE A 77 13.22 -14.42 -4.64
CA ILE A 77 12.54 -15.69 -4.34
C ILE A 77 12.57 -16.55 -5.59
N ALA A 78 13.14 -17.74 -5.49
CA ALA A 78 13.18 -18.72 -6.57
C ALA A 78 11.76 -19.21 -6.92
N ILE A 79 11.50 -19.46 -8.21
CA ILE A 79 10.19 -19.89 -8.71
C ILE A 79 9.74 -21.21 -8.06
N GLU A 80 10.66 -22.09 -7.73
CA GLU A 80 10.38 -23.38 -7.09
C GLU A 80 9.72 -23.24 -5.70
N VAL A 81 9.89 -22.09 -5.03
CA VAL A 81 9.26 -21.79 -3.74
C VAL A 81 7.75 -21.53 -3.88
N ASP A 82 7.26 -21.19 -5.08
CA ASP A 82 5.85 -20.89 -5.31
C ASP A 82 4.91 -22.05 -4.98
N ASN A 83 5.40 -23.28 -5.09
CA ASN A 83 4.63 -24.47 -4.78
C ASN A 83 4.69 -24.88 -3.29
N ASP A 84 5.48 -24.18 -2.48
CA ASP A 84 5.55 -24.43 -1.05
C ASP A 84 4.29 -23.87 -0.35
N PRO A 85 3.58 -24.64 0.49
CA PRO A 85 2.38 -24.18 1.18
C PRO A 85 2.61 -22.98 2.09
N ARG A 86 3.85 -22.73 2.50
CA ARG A 86 4.26 -21.59 3.31
C ARG A 86 4.43 -20.30 2.50
N ALA A 87 4.43 -20.37 1.15
CA ALA A 87 4.53 -19.23 0.24
C ALA A 87 3.19 -18.48 0.16
N MET A 88 3.00 -17.52 1.06
CA MET A 88 1.72 -16.81 1.22
C MET A 88 1.64 -15.49 0.44
N TYR A 89 2.68 -15.09 -0.30
CA TYR A 89 2.74 -13.78 -0.96
C TYR A 89 1.68 -13.59 -2.05
N PHE A 90 1.20 -14.64 -2.73
CA PHE A 90 0.08 -14.51 -3.67
C PHE A 90 -1.25 -14.26 -2.95
N LYS A 91 -1.49 -14.93 -1.82
CA LYS A 91 -2.64 -14.66 -0.95
C LYS A 91 -2.55 -13.24 -0.37
N GLN A 92 -1.36 -12.85 0.06
CA GLN A 92 -1.09 -11.49 0.54
C GLN A 92 -1.48 -10.43 -0.51
N ALA A 93 -1.08 -10.61 -1.77
CA ALA A 93 -1.42 -9.70 -2.86
C ALA A 93 -2.95 -9.59 -3.05
N LYS A 94 -3.66 -10.71 -3.01
CA LYS A 94 -5.12 -10.76 -3.07
C LYS A 94 -5.78 -10.03 -1.89
N TYR A 95 -5.31 -10.29 -0.68
CA TYR A 95 -5.82 -9.62 0.53
C TYR A 95 -5.49 -8.12 0.53
N GLY A 96 -4.33 -7.74 0.01
CA GLY A 96 -3.95 -6.34 -0.18
C GLY A 96 -4.94 -5.56 -1.05
N MET A 97 -5.53 -6.22 -2.06
CA MET A 97 -6.61 -5.62 -2.86
C MET A 97 -7.84 -5.34 -1.98
N TYR A 98 -8.30 -6.31 -1.20
CA TYR A 98 -9.46 -6.13 -0.33
C TYR A 98 -9.24 -5.06 0.75
N VAL A 99 -8.04 -5.03 1.34
CA VAL A 99 -7.68 -4.00 2.33
C VAL A 99 -7.68 -2.61 1.71
N ARG A 100 -7.16 -2.44 0.49
CA ARG A 100 -7.22 -1.15 -0.23
C ARG A 100 -8.66 -0.73 -0.52
N MET A 101 -9.51 -1.66 -0.95
CA MET A 101 -10.94 -1.38 -1.17
C MET A 101 -11.62 -0.94 0.14
N ALA A 102 -11.39 -1.65 1.23
CA ALA A 102 -11.94 -1.30 2.54
C ALA A 102 -11.43 0.06 3.02
N LEU A 103 -10.14 0.35 2.82
CA LEU A 103 -9.54 1.64 3.19
C LEU A 103 -10.17 2.79 2.42
N ILE A 104 -10.34 2.64 1.10
CA ILE A 104 -10.99 3.66 0.26
C ILE A 104 -12.42 3.90 0.75
N LEU A 105 -13.20 2.84 0.96
CA LEU A 105 -14.57 2.95 1.47
C LEU A 105 -14.63 3.62 2.86
N THR A 106 -13.68 3.32 3.73
CA THR A 106 -13.61 3.91 5.08
C THR A 106 -13.29 5.40 4.99
N VAL A 107 -12.31 5.77 4.15
CA VAL A 107 -11.96 7.18 3.93
C VAL A 107 -13.13 7.95 3.33
N MET A 108 -13.82 7.37 2.35
CA MET A 108 -15.01 7.99 1.75
C MET A 108 -16.12 8.19 2.78
N LYS A 109 -16.43 7.18 3.60
CA LYS A 109 -17.45 7.30 4.65
C LYS A 109 -17.10 8.37 5.69
N ASN A 110 -15.83 8.49 6.07
CA ASN A 110 -15.40 9.48 7.06
C ASN A 110 -15.34 10.89 6.49
N LYS A 111 -15.04 11.03 5.20
CA LYS A 111 -14.95 12.32 4.51
C LYS A 111 -16.32 12.88 4.13
N TYR A 112 -17.26 11.98 3.85
CA TYR A 112 -18.62 12.33 3.45
C TYR A 112 -19.61 11.80 4.49
N PRO A 113 -19.82 12.51 5.61
CA PRO A 113 -20.94 12.21 6.47
C PRO A 113 -22.21 12.29 5.61
N SER A 114 -23.08 11.29 5.76
CA SER A 114 -24.27 11.10 4.92
C SER A 114 -25.19 12.31 4.80
N GLU A 115 -25.10 13.23 5.74
CA GLU A 115 -25.88 14.47 5.76
C GLU A 115 -25.50 15.48 4.69
N LEU A 116 -24.24 15.49 4.20
CA LEU A 116 -23.79 16.40 3.14
C LEU A 116 -24.01 15.85 1.73
N LEU A 117 -24.13 14.53 1.60
CA LEU A 117 -24.48 13.87 0.33
C LEU A 117 -25.98 13.79 0.09
N VAL A 118 -26.80 14.08 1.10
CA VAL A 118 -28.26 14.12 1.03
C VAL A 118 -28.70 15.56 0.80
N GLY A 119 -28.73 15.97 -0.44
CA GLY A 119 -29.16 17.30 -0.81
C GLY A 119 -29.58 17.41 -2.27
N ASN A 120 -30.22 18.49 -2.60
CA ASN A 120 -30.57 18.81 -3.98
C ASN A 120 -29.29 19.02 -4.81
N VAL A 121 -29.34 18.61 -6.06
CA VAL A 121 -28.26 18.86 -7.02
C VAL A 121 -28.48 20.23 -7.64
N HIS A 122 -27.46 21.07 -7.52
CA HIS A 122 -27.43 22.41 -8.11
C HIS A 122 -26.47 22.40 -9.28
N ASN A 123 -26.99 22.58 -10.50
CA ASN A 123 -26.18 22.56 -11.71
C ASN A 123 -25.80 23.98 -12.16
N GLY A 124 -24.70 24.08 -12.92
CA GLY A 124 -24.26 25.33 -13.53
C GLY A 124 -23.40 26.20 -12.62
N ILE A 125 -23.09 25.76 -11.41
CA ILE A 125 -22.25 26.49 -10.48
C ILE A 125 -20.77 26.19 -10.78
N LYS A 126 -19.99 27.24 -11.05
CA LYS A 126 -18.55 27.10 -11.30
C LYS A 126 -17.79 26.88 -10.00
N CYS A 127 -17.00 25.83 -9.92
CA CYS A 127 -16.19 25.52 -8.74
C CYS A 127 -15.12 26.59 -8.50
N THR A 128 -14.90 26.97 -7.25
CA THR A 128 -13.89 27.95 -6.85
C THR A 128 -12.49 27.35 -6.75
N ASN A 129 -12.39 26.05 -6.57
CA ASN A 129 -11.11 25.33 -6.55
C ASN A 129 -10.51 25.27 -7.96
N LYS A 130 -9.43 26.01 -8.20
CA LYS A 130 -8.71 26.06 -9.49
C LYS A 130 -8.17 24.71 -9.98
N ASN A 131 -7.98 23.75 -9.05
CA ASN A 131 -7.50 22.40 -9.35
C ASN A 131 -8.65 21.40 -9.61
N CYS A 132 -9.90 21.83 -9.54
CA CYS A 132 -11.04 20.97 -9.82
C CYS A 132 -10.99 20.48 -11.27
N ILE A 133 -11.32 19.17 -11.44
CA ILE A 133 -11.37 18.55 -12.78
C ILE A 133 -12.31 19.28 -13.72
N THR A 134 -13.38 19.88 -13.21
CA THR A 134 -14.38 20.63 -14.00
C THR A 134 -13.83 21.89 -14.70
N HIS A 135 -12.63 22.34 -14.34
CA HIS A 135 -11.93 23.40 -15.05
C HIS A 135 -11.11 22.89 -16.24
N LYS A 136 -10.73 21.62 -16.23
CA LYS A 136 -9.92 20.99 -17.28
C LYS A 136 -10.80 20.24 -18.28
N GLU A 137 -11.85 19.61 -17.78
CA GLU A 137 -12.79 18.77 -18.54
C GLU A 137 -14.13 19.54 -18.69
N GLU A 138 -14.25 20.33 -19.75
CA GLU A 138 -15.40 21.23 -19.96
C GLU A 138 -16.74 20.51 -20.17
N TYR A 139 -16.69 19.24 -20.63
CA TYR A 139 -17.87 18.40 -20.85
C TYR A 139 -18.50 17.89 -19.55
N LEU A 140 -17.78 17.94 -18.42
CA LEU A 140 -18.32 17.51 -17.13
C LEU A 140 -19.39 18.49 -16.63
N PRO A 141 -20.54 17.98 -16.14
CA PRO A 141 -21.55 18.83 -15.53
C PRO A 141 -20.97 19.53 -14.30
N LYS A 142 -21.21 20.82 -14.19
CA LYS A 142 -20.76 21.64 -13.06
C LYS A 142 -21.80 21.53 -11.95
N SER A 143 -21.65 20.47 -11.13
CA SER A 143 -22.64 20.06 -10.14
C SER A 143 -22.13 20.26 -8.72
N PHE A 144 -23.01 20.83 -7.90
CA PHE A 144 -22.87 20.95 -6.47
C PHE A 144 -24.05 20.28 -5.79
N ARG A 145 -23.82 19.74 -4.60
CA ARG A 145 -24.84 19.08 -3.79
C ARG A 145 -24.88 19.69 -2.40
N GLY A 146 -26.08 19.86 -1.86
CA GLY A 146 -26.25 20.32 -0.50
C GLY A 146 -27.67 20.76 -0.20
N ASN A 147 -27.95 20.93 1.10
CA ASN A 147 -29.17 21.49 1.62
C ASN A 147 -28.81 22.73 2.46
N GLY A 148 -29.47 23.86 2.16
CA GLY A 148 -29.27 25.10 2.92
C GLY A 148 -28.15 25.99 2.38
N ASP A 149 -27.43 26.63 3.30
CA ASP A 149 -26.50 27.71 2.96
C ASP A 149 -25.13 27.26 2.43
N THR A 150 -24.84 25.97 2.49
CA THR A 150 -23.55 25.42 2.03
C THR A 150 -23.77 24.35 0.97
N LEU A 151 -23.07 24.50 -0.15
CA LEU A 151 -23.04 23.54 -1.25
C LEU A 151 -21.62 22.98 -1.39
N GLU A 152 -21.52 21.68 -1.73
CA GLU A 152 -20.26 20.97 -1.92
C GLU A 152 -20.14 20.49 -3.38
N CYS A 153 -18.98 20.73 -3.99
CA CYS A 153 -18.70 20.29 -5.36
C CYS A 153 -18.64 18.76 -5.45
N GLU A 154 -19.39 18.16 -6.38
CA GLU A 154 -19.43 16.69 -6.53
C GLU A 154 -18.09 16.07 -7.00
N TYR A 155 -17.10 16.87 -7.40
CA TYR A 155 -15.82 16.38 -7.94
C TYR A 155 -14.63 16.58 -7.03
N CYS A 156 -14.59 17.66 -6.24
CA CYS A 156 -13.40 18.00 -5.46
C CYS A 156 -13.71 18.44 -4.02
N ASP A 157 -14.97 18.32 -3.60
CA ASP A 157 -15.44 18.61 -2.25
C ASP A 157 -15.26 20.07 -1.78
N GLU A 158 -14.98 20.98 -2.73
CA GLU A 158 -14.93 22.41 -2.43
C GLU A 158 -16.30 22.90 -1.96
N ARG A 159 -16.31 23.62 -0.86
CA ARG A 159 -17.54 24.17 -0.25
C ARG A 159 -17.71 25.62 -0.58
N ILE A 160 -18.90 25.98 -1.01
CA ILE A 160 -19.29 27.35 -1.29
C ILE A 160 -20.57 27.71 -0.54
N LEU A 161 -20.76 29.00 -0.28
CA LEU A 161 -22.03 29.48 0.24
C LEU A 161 -23.06 29.55 -0.90
N ASN A 162 -24.25 29.03 -0.64
CA ASN A 162 -25.36 29.14 -1.55
C ASN A 162 -25.83 30.59 -1.56
N GLN A 163 -25.60 31.29 -2.65
CA GLN A 163 -26.11 32.65 -2.82
C GLN A 163 -27.54 32.53 -3.34
N HIS A 164 -28.51 32.73 -2.49
CA HIS A 164 -29.93 32.82 -2.85
C HIS A 164 -30.20 34.06 -3.68
#